data_7ff947dbde8a546cfc0724a88b44b4f6
#
_entry.id   7ff947dbde8a546cfc0724a88b44b4f6
#
_cell.length_a   1.000
_cell.length_b   1.000
_cell.length_c   1.000
_cell.angle_alpha   90.00
_cell.angle_beta   90.00
_cell.angle_gamma   90.00
#
_symmetry.space_group_name_H-M   'P 1'
#
loop_
_entity.id
_entity.type
_entity.pdbx_description
1 polymer ?
#
loop_
_entity_poly.entity_id
_entity_poly.type
_entity_poly.pdbx_seq_one_letter_code
_entity_poly.pdbx_strand_id
1 'polypeptide(L)'
;LVAHEEVGVAYADYENVSAEYTKREFKTAYDKITLLTRCIVHSNSLIKKEYLEKVKLPNGEFFDSRLHGPASEGFIGCTEDYDLWIRLSNYCVITHVPECLAIANQHDNNQSKKMTPEIFQRNAQVMTSR
;
A
#
# COMPACT_ATOMS: atom_id res chain seq x y z
N LEU A 1 6.88 -13.26 -10.77
CA LEU A 1 5.58 -12.96 -11.41
C LEU A 1 5.40 -13.66 -12.75
N VAL A 2 6.48 -13.85 -13.51
CA VAL A 2 6.39 -14.48 -14.85
C VAL A 2 6.05 -15.97 -14.73
N ALA A 3 6.52 -16.67 -13.69
CA ALA A 3 6.32 -18.10 -13.53
C ALA A 3 4.90 -18.48 -13.08
N HIS A 4 4.12 -17.52 -12.54
CA HIS A 4 2.77 -17.73 -12.03
C HIS A 4 1.85 -16.64 -12.58
N GLU A 5 1.07 -16.99 -13.61
CA GLU A 5 0.23 -16.02 -14.32
C GLU A 5 -0.82 -15.36 -13.44
N GLU A 6 -1.38 -16.10 -12.46
CA GLU A 6 -2.40 -15.58 -11.55
C GLU A 6 -1.85 -14.60 -10.52
N VAL A 7 -0.54 -14.59 -10.27
CA VAL A 7 0.09 -13.66 -9.33
C VAL A 7 0.25 -12.31 -10.00
N GLY A 8 -0.44 -11.31 -9.49
CA GLY A 8 -0.39 -9.95 -10.03
C GLY A 8 0.41 -8.98 -9.18
N VAL A 9 0.64 -9.31 -7.91
CA VAL A 9 1.40 -8.45 -6.98
C VAL A 9 2.35 -9.31 -6.16
N ALA A 10 3.59 -8.86 -6.02
CA ALA A 10 4.57 -9.46 -5.11
C ALA A 10 5.15 -8.38 -4.20
N TYR A 11 5.16 -8.63 -2.90
CA TYR A 11 5.77 -7.74 -1.92
C TYR A 11 6.79 -8.49 -1.07
N ALA A 12 7.79 -7.77 -0.58
CA ALA A 12 8.91 -8.35 0.17
C ALA A 12 9.09 -7.66 1.52
N ASP A 13 10.04 -8.16 2.30
CA ASP A 13 10.48 -7.50 3.51
C ASP A 13 11.38 -6.31 3.14
N TYR A 14 11.59 -5.41 4.09
CA TYR A 14 12.42 -4.23 3.89
C TYR A 14 13.17 -3.85 5.16
N GLU A 15 14.17 -2.98 5.02
CA GLU A 15 14.89 -2.39 6.14
C GLU A 15 14.44 -0.95 6.37
N ASN A 16 14.12 -0.63 7.61
CA ASN A 16 13.97 0.75 8.06
C ASN A 16 15.35 1.29 8.45
N VAL A 17 15.76 2.36 7.79
CA VAL A 17 17.05 3.01 8.03
C VAL A 17 16.83 4.43 8.51
N SER A 18 17.42 4.77 9.65
CA SER A 18 17.46 6.14 10.18
C SER A 18 18.90 6.51 10.53
N ALA A 19 19.11 7.75 10.98
CA ALA A 19 20.43 8.18 11.46
C ALA A 19 20.90 7.38 12.69
N GLU A 20 19.97 6.78 13.42
CA GLU A 20 20.24 6.14 14.72
C GLU A 20 20.20 4.61 14.68
N TYR A 21 19.48 4.01 13.70
CA TYR A 21 19.31 2.56 13.66
C TYR A 21 19.04 2.05 12.24
N THR A 22 19.27 0.75 12.07
CA THR A 22 18.82 -0.02 10.92
C THR A 22 18.07 -1.23 11.46
N LYS A 23 16.82 -1.43 11.02
CA LYS A 23 15.98 -2.52 11.50
C LYS A 23 15.27 -3.17 10.31
N ARG A 24 15.38 -4.50 10.20
CA ARG A 24 14.64 -5.28 9.22
C ARG A 24 13.18 -5.41 9.65
N GLU A 25 12.28 -5.04 8.76
CA GLU A 25 10.84 -5.25 8.94
C GLU A 25 10.42 -6.51 8.20
N PHE A 26 9.99 -7.51 8.97
CA PHE A 26 9.47 -8.75 8.43
C PHE A 26 7.98 -8.58 8.16
N LYS A 27 7.61 -8.68 6.88
CA LYS A 27 6.21 -8.56 6.50
C LYS A 27 5.48 -9.87 6.77
N THR A 28 4.19 -9.75 7.04
CA THR A 28 3.30 -10.90 7.22
C THR A 28 3.06 -11.58 5.88
N ALA A 29 3.01 -12.92 5.88
CA ALA A 29 2.56 -13.68 4.72
C ALA A 29 1.17 -13.21 4.30
N TYR A 30 0.90 -13.24 2.98
CA TYR A 30 -0.35 -12.70 2.46
C TYR A 30 -1.55 -13.54 2.90
N ASP A 31 -2.56 -12.85 3.39
CA ASP A 31 -3.88 -13.38 3.68
C ASP A 31 -4.91 -12.28 3.43
N LYS A 32 -5.92 -12.56 2.60
CA LYS A 32 -6.91 -11.56 2.21
C LYS A 32 -7.69 -11.02 3.40
N ILE A 33 -8.04 -11.86 4.35
CA ILE A 33 -8.77 -11.44 5.56
C ILE A 33 -7.92 -10.46 6.36
N THR A 34 -6.63 -10.77 6.53
CA THR A 34 -5.70 -9.87 7.23
C THR A 34 -5.54 -8.55 6.47
N LEU A 35 -5.47 -8.59 5.13
CA LEU A 35 -5.40 -7.37 4.32
C LEU A 35 -6.60 -6.45 4.57
N LEU A 36 -7.80 -7.02 4.73
CA LEU A 36 -9.01 -6.24 4.99
C LEU A 36 -9.02 -5.59 6.38
N THR A 37 -8.19 -6.06 7.31
CA THR A 37 -8.09 -5.50 8.66
C THR A 37 -6.94 -4.52 8.83
N ARG A 38 -5.87 -4.67 8.04
CA ARG A 38 -4.69 -3.79 8.10
C ARG A 38 -3.87 -3.91 6.84
N CYS A 39 -3.08 -2.88 6.53
CA CYS A 39 -2.20 -2.90 5.38
C CYS A 39 -0.98 -3.80 5.64
N ILE A 40 -0.91 -4.90 4.93
CA ILE A 40 0.22 -5.85 5.01
C ILE A 40 1.12 -5.82 3.77
N VAL A 41 0.67 -5.17 2.69
CA VAL A 41 1.44 -5.02 1.45
C VAL A 41 2.20 -3.70 1.49
N HIS A 42 3.44 -3.74 1.05
CA HIS A 42 4.32 -2.57 1.07
C HIS A 42 4.31 -1.83 -0.27
N SER A 43 4.53 -0.50 -0.22
CA SER A 43 4.54 0.34 -1.43
C SER A 43 5.66 -0.02 -2.42
N ASN A 44 6.74 -0.66 -1.96
CA ASN A 44 7.83 -1.14 -2.82
C ASN A 44 7.54 -2.53 -3.39
N SER A 45 6.33 -2.75 -3.84
CA SER A 45 5.87 -4.01 -4.42
C SER A 45 5.93 -3.98 -5.94
N LEU A 46 5.98 -5.14 -6.56
CA LEU A 46 5.86 -5.28 -8.00
C LEU A 46 4.41 -5.59 -8.36
N ILE A 47 3.89 -4.90 -9.37
CA ILE A 47 2.52 -5.08 -9.84
C ILE A 47 2.56 -5.37 -11.34
N LYS A 48 1.86 -6.43 -11.78
CA LYS A 48 1.66 -6.64 -13.22
C LYS A 48 0.74 -5.55 -13.77
N LYS A 49 1.18 -4.93 -14.86
CA LYS A 49 0.46 -3.82 -15.48
C LYS A 49 -0.97 -4.18 -15.87
N GLU A 50 -1.20 -5.39 -16.36
CA GLU A 50 -2.53 -5.83 -16.77
C GLU A 50 -3.55 -5.79 -15.65
N TYR A 51 -3.16 -6.13 -14.41
CA TYR A 51 -4.04 -6.05 -13.27
C TYR A 51 -4.21 -4.63 -12.76
N LEU A 52 -3.16 -3.83 -12.84
CA LEU A 52 -3.25 -2.42 -12.52
C LEU A 52 -4.28 -1.71 -13.41
N GLU A 53 -4.27 -2.02 -14.70
CA GLU A 53 -5.25 -1.47 -15.66
C GLU A 53 -6.69 -1.88 -15.31
N LYS A 54 -6.89 -3.08 -14.79
CA LYS A 54 -8.23 -3.57 -14.41
C LYS A 54 -8.83 -2.86 -13.22
N VAL A 55 -8.02 -2.26 -12.37
CA VAL A 55 -8.50 -1.61 -11.13
C VAL A 55 -8.55 -0.10 -11.23
N LYS A 56 -8.38 0.47 -12.42
CA LYS A 56 -8.55 1.90 -12.64
C LYS A 56 -9.90 2.37 -12.12
N LEU A 57 -9.89 3.53 -11.49
CA LEU A 57 -11.10 4.21 -11.07
C LEU A 57 -11.86 4.78 -12.29
N PRO A 58 -13.16 5.12 -12.13
CA PRO A 58 -13.95 5.66 -13.25
C PRO A 58 -13.34 6.90 -13.92
N ASN A 59 -12.56 7.70 -13.18
CA ASN A 59 -11.87 8.87 -13.72
C ASN A 59 -10.56 8.53 -14.44
N GLY A 60 -10.18 7.25 -14.52
CA GLY A 60 -8.94 6.80 -15.17
C GLY A 60 -7.70 6.79 -14.27
N GLU A 61 -7.82 7.19 -13.02
CA GLU A 61 -6.70 7.18 -12.07
C GLU A 61 -6.51 5.80 -11.44
N PHE A 62 -5.27 5.48 -11.05
CA PHE A 62 -4.97 4.24 -10.31
C PHE A 62 -5.17 4.43 -8.81
N PHE A 63 -4.75 5.58 -8.29
CA PHE A 63 -4.92 5.94 -6.89
C PHE A 63 -6.10 6.90 -6.75
N ASP A 64 -6.87 6.72 -5.68
CA ASP A 64 -7.96 7.64 -5.37
C ASP A 64 -7.36 8.94 -4.81
N SER A 65 -7.46 10.02 -5.56
CA SER A 65 -6.91 11.33 -5.19
C SER A 65 -7.54 11.90 -3.93
N ARG A 66 -8.73 11.44 -3.55
CA ARG A 66 -9.37 11.85 -2.28
C ARG A 66 -8.63 11.30 -1.06
N LEU A 67 -7.80 10.26 -1.24
CA LEU A 67 -6.99 9.63 -0.19
C LEU A 67 -5.56 10.18 -0.13
N HIS A 68 -5.23 11.09 -1.02
CA HIS A 68 -3.91 11.71 -1.13
C HIS A 68 -4.04 13.18 -1.46
N GLY A 69 -3.26 14.01 -0.78
CA GLY A 69 -3.28 15.45 -1.04
C GLY A 69 -2.37 16.19 -0.08
N PRO A 70 -2.25 17.51 -0.24
CA PRO A 70 -1.40 18.33 0.62
C PRO A 70 -1.95 18.39 2.04
N ALA A 71 -1.05 18.41 3.01
CA ALA A 71 -1.39 18.48 4.43
C ALA A 71 -2.23 19.72 4.77
N SER A 72 -2.00 20.84 4.06
CA SER A 72 -2.74 22.09 4.23
C SER A 72 -4.23 21.94 3.96
N GLU A 73 -4.62 20.96 3.14
CA GLU A 73 -6.02 20.67 2.82
C GLU A 73 -6.57 19.50 3.67
N GLY A 74 -5.82 19.05 4.67
CA GLY A 74 -6.21 17.92 5.50
C GLY A 74 -6.03 16.55 4.85
N PHE A 75 -5.40 16.50 3.68
CA PHE A 75 -5.05 15.24 3.03
C PHE A 75 -3.63 14.86 3.41
N ILE A 76 -3.46 13.66 3.87
CA ILE A 76 -2.13 13.10 4.12
C ILE A 76 -2.12 11.70 3.52
N GLY A 77 -1.38 11.55 2.43
CA GLY A 77 -1.36 10.33 1.66
C GLY A 77 -0.66 9.21 2.41
N CYS A 78 -1.45 8.29 2.92
CA CYS A 78 -0.98 7.03 3.50
C CYS A 78 -1.99 5.91 3.29
N THR A 79 -3.11 6.19 2.65
CA THR A 79 -4.22 5.23 2.49
C THR A 79 -4.46 4.88 1.03
N GLU A 80 -3.94 5.67 0.09
CA GLU A 80 -4.14 5.45 -1.34
C GLU A 80 -3.54 4.12 -1.81
N ASP A 81 -2.41 3.72 -1.26
CA ASP A 81 -1.80 2.43 -1.59
C ASP A 81 -2.59 1.28 -0.98
N TYR A 82 -3.01 1.38 0.27
CA TYR A 82 -3.84 0.37 0.91
C TYR A 82 -5.12 0.13 0.12
N ASP A 83 -5.79 1.19 -0.29
CA ASP A 83 -6.97 1.11 -1.14
C ASP A 83 -6.69 0.37 -2.45
N LEU A 84 -5.54 0.67 -3.09
CA LEU A 84 -5.11 -0.02 -4.31
C LEU A 84 -4.92 -1.51 -4.08
N TRP A 85 -4.28 -1.90 -2.97
CA TRP A 85 -4.07 -3.32 -2.65
C TRP A 85 -5.39 -4.06 -2.46
N ILE A 86 -6.37 -3.44 -1.79
CA ILE A 86 -7.70 -4.03 -1.62
C ILE A 86 -8.37 -4.22 -2.96
N ARG A 87 -8.34 -3.23 -3.85
CA ARG A 87 -8.92 -3.35 -5.19
C ARG A 87 -8.24 -4.44 -6.01
N LEU A 88 -6.92 -4.49 -6.00
CA LEU A 88 -6.15 -5.53 -6.69
C LEU A 88 -6.45 -6.93 -6.17
N SER A 89 -6.70 -7.08 -4.88
CA SER A 89 -6.98 -8.37 -4.26
C SER A 89 -8.21 -9.08 -4.82
N ASN A 90 -9.09 -8.35 -5.49
CA ASN A 90 -10.28 -8.90 -6.14
C ASN A 90 -10.01 -9.44 -7.55
N TYR A 91 -8.83 -9.17 -8.12
CA TYR A 91 -8.52 -9.51 -9.51
C TYR A 91 -7.32 -10.43 -9.68
N CYS A 92 -6.45 -10.49 -8.68
CA CYS A 92 -5.24 -11.30 -8.80
C CYS A 92 -4.80 -11.85 -7.45
N VAL A 93 -3.88 -12.80 -7.51
CA VAL A 93 -3.20 -13.31 -6.32
C VAL A 93 -2.09 -12.33 -5.93
N ILE A 94 -1.98 -12.04 -4.64
CA ILE A 94 -0.90 -11.26 -4.04
C ILE A 94 -0.02 -12.23 -3.27
N THR A 95 1.30 -12.13 -3.43
CA THR A 95 2.23 -13.05 -2.78
C THR A 95 3.31 -12.30 -2.01
N HIS A 96 3.74 -12.91 -0.91
CA HIS A 96 4.85 -12.43 -0.10
C HIS A 96 6.14 -13.16 -0.46
N VAL A 97 7.20 -12.40 -0.69
CA VAL A 97 8.56 -12.92 -0.87
C VAL A 97 9.32 -12.67 0.43
N PRO A 98 9.70 -13.72 1.19
CA PRO A 98 10.31 -13.55 2.50
C PRO A 98 11.81 -13.22 2.42
N GLU A 99 12.12 -12.16 1.68
CA GLU A 99 13.46 -11.65 1.50
C GLU A 99 13.47 -10.14 1.67
N CYS A 100 14.55 -9.57 2.18
CA CYS A 100 14.69 -8.13 2.32
C CYS A 100 15.17 -7.54 1.00
N LEU A 101 14.28 -6.88 0.28
CA LEU A 101 14.54 -6.39 -1.07
C LEU A 101 14.41 -4.87 -1.21
N ALA A 102 14.14 -4.15 -0.12
CA ALA A 102 13.95 -2.70 -0.17
C ALA A 102 14.50 -2.03 1.09
N ILE A 103 14.74 -0.74 0.97
CA ILE A 103 15.17 0.13 2.07
C ILE A 103 14.19 1.27 2.19
N ALA A 104 13.67 1.49 3.40
CA ALA A 104 12.83 2.64 3.72
C ALA A 104 13.62 3.60 4.62
N ASN A 105 13.89 4.79 4.11
CA ASN A 105 14.58 5.82 4.87
C ASN A 105 13.59 6.51 5.82
N GLN A 106 13.89 6.50 7.10
CA GLN A 106 13.06 7.11 8.14
C GLN A 106 13.52 8.52 8.45
N HIS A 107 12.60 9.47 8.41
CA HIS A 107 12.84 10.87 8.75
C HIS A 107 11.53 11.50 9.27
N ASP A 108 11.63 12.68 9.86
CA ASP A 108 10.47 13.33 10.49
C ASP A 108 9.38 13.77 9.49
N ASN A 109 9.73 13.88 8.21
CA ASN A 109 8.78 14.27 7.16
C ASN A 109 8.06 13.09 6.48
N ASN A 110 8.21 11.86 6.99
CA ASN A 110 7.45 10.72 6.46
C ASN A 110 5.95 10.95 6.64
N GLN A 111 5.19 10.74 5.57
CA GLN A 111 3.74 10.99 5.57
C GLN A 111 3.00 10.14 6.59
N SER A 112 3.40 8.89 6.78
CA SER A 112 2.79 8.01 7.76
C SER A 112 2.85 8.55 9.19
N LYS A 113 3.85 9.38 9.51
CA LYS A 113 3.99 10.01 10.83
C LYS A 113 3.03 11.19 11.03
N LYS A 114 2.38 11.64 9.95
CA LYS A 114 1.45 12.78 9.97
C LYS A 114 -0.01 12.33 10.01
N MET A 115 -0.26 11.03 10.03
CA MET A 115 -1.61 10.47 10.05
C MET A 115 -2.26 10.68 11.42
N THR A 116 -3.52 11.17 11.42
CA THR A 116 -4.31 11.33 12.62
C THR A 116 -5.53 10.39 12.58
N PRO A 117 -6.17 10.09 13.75
CA PRO A 117 -7.39 9.28 13.76
C PRO A 117 -8.52 9.86 12.89
N GLU A 118 -8.65 11.18 12.84
CA GLU A 118 -9.68 11.86 12.04
C GLU A 118 -9.44 11.66 10.55
N ILE A 119 -8.20 11.77 10.11
CA ILE A 119 -7.82 11.52 8.72
C ILE A 119 -8.09 10.06 8.35
N PHE A 120 -7.76 9.14 9.26
CA PHE A 120 -8.00 7.72 9.07
C PHE A 120 -9.49 7.42 8.87
N GLN A 121 -10.35 8.00 9.72
CA GLN A 121 -11.80 7.84 9.61
C GLN A 121 -12.34 8.40 8.29
N ARG A 122 -11.89 9.59 7.91
CA ARG A 122 -12.29 10.20 6.65
C ARG A 122 -11.91 9.32 5.46
N ASN A 123 -10.69 8.81 5.45
CA ASN A 123 -10.22 7.95 4.38
C ASN A 123 -11.02 6.65 4.31
N ALA A 124 -11.35 6.06 5.46
CA ALA A 124 -12.21 4.89 5.51
C ALA A 124 -13.59 5.16 4.90
N GLN A 125 -14.18 6.33 5.17
CA GLN A 125 -15.45 6.73 4.58
C GLN A 125 -15.35 6.86 3.05
N VAL A 126 -14.27 7.45 2.54
CA VAL A 126 -14.04 7.55 1.09
C VAL A 126 -13.96 6.14 0.47
N MET A 127 -13.21 5.23 1.07
CA MET A 127 -13.05 3.87 0.55
C MET A 127 -14.36 3.09 0.55
N THR A 128 -15.19 3.27 1.57
CA THR A 128 -16.47 2.56 1.68
C THR A 128 -17.61 3.18 0.85
N SER A 129 -17.42 4.41 0.40
CA SER A 129 -18.43 5.12 -0.40
C SER A 129 -18.46 4.75 -1.89
N ARG A 130 -17.52 3.92 -2.34
CA ARG A 130 -17.41 3.49 -3.74
C ARG A 130 -18.17 2.21 -4.01
#